data_b56f96ce42f83ad36390b6cecf9f5ae9
#
_entry.id   b56f96ce42f83ad36390b6cecf9f5ae9
#
_cell.length_a   1.000
_cell.length_b   1.000
_cell.length_c   1.000
_cell.angle_alpha   90.00
_cell.angle_beta   90.00
_cell.angle_gamma   90.00
#
_symmetry.space_group_name_H-M   'P 1'
#
loop_
_entity.id
_entity.type
_entity.pdbx_description
1 polymer ?
#
loop_
_entity_poly.entity_id
_entity_poly.type
_entity_poly.pdbx_seq_one_letter_code
_entity_poly.pdbx_strand_id
1 'polypeptide(L)' 'MNELNGPDASRKMAKLLNKNYLSQDKRREVLFAAGECKTWAEVLIRYEQITGYASGEL' A
#
# COMPACT_ATOMS: atom_id res chain seq x y z
N MET A 1 -17.33 -8.11 -2.25
CA MET A 1 -16.45 -8.13 -1.07
C MET A 1 -15.17 -7.34 -1.41
N ASN A 2 -14.77 -6.47 -0.51
CA ASN A 2 -13.57 -5.68 -0.73
C ASN A 2 -12.34 -6.49 -0.32
N GLU A 3 -11.42 -6.73 -1.25
CA GLU A 3 -10.21 -7.49 -0.98
C GLU A 3 -9.23 -6.76 -0.04
N LEU A 4 -9.50 -5.50 0.27
CA LEU A 4 -8.68 -4.72 1.20
C LEU A 4 -9.12 -4.86 2.65
N ASN A 5 -10.12 -5.69 2.93
CA ASN A 5 -10.59 -5.97 4.28
C ASN A 5 -10.02 -7.28 4.78
N GLY A 6 -9.80 -7.34 6.09
CA GLY A 6 -9.40 -8.58 6.75
C GLY A 6 -7.92 -8.70 7.01
N PRO A 7 -7.50 -9.81 7.63
CA PRO A 7 -6.11 -10.01 8.04
C PRO A 7 -5.13 -10.08 6.88
N ASP A 8 -5.55 -10.63 5.74
CA ASP A 8 -4.66 -10.74 4.57
C ASP A 8 -4.29 -9.36 4.04
N ALA A 9 -5.26 -8.45 3.98
CA ALA A 9 -4.98 -7.08 3.54
C ALA A 9 -4.01 -6.39 4.49
N SER A 10 -4.17 -6.59 5.79
CA SER A 10 -3.27 -6.01 6.78
C SER A 10 -1.84 -6.53 6.61
N ARG A 11 -1.69 -7.82 6.36
CA ARG A 11 -0.37 -8.41 6.12
C ARG A 11 0.28 -7.88 4.86
N LYS A 12 -0.49 -7.76 3.78
CA LYS A 12 0.00 -7.20 2.52
C LYS A 12 0.44 -5.76 2.69
N MET A 13 -0.35 -4.96 3.41
CA MET A 13 0.02 -3.57 3.69
C MET A 13 1.30 -3.47 4.50
N ALA A 14 1.44 -4.31 5.52
CA ALA A 14 2.65 -4.31 6.34
C ALA A 14 3.89 -4.63 5.48
N LYS A 15 3.79 -5.64 4.62
CA LYS A 15 4.89 -5.99 3.72
C LYS A 15 5.22 -4.86 2.78
N LEU A 16 4.20 -4.22 2.20
CA LEU A 16 4.39 -3.13 1.27
C LEU A 16 5.10 -1.95 1.93
N LEU A 17 4.66 -1.57 3.13
CA LEU A 17 5.24 -0.44 3.85
C LEU A 17 6.66 -0.72 4.34
N ASN A 18 7.03 -1.98 4.50
CA ASN A 18 8.36 -2.37 4.94
C ASN A 18 9.30 -2.81 3.81
N LYS A 19 8.80 -2.86 2.60
CA LYS A 19 9.59 -3.29 1.45
C LYS A 19 10.73 -2.32 1.15
N ASN A 20 10.44 -1.03 1.26
CA ASN A 20 11.41 0.03 1.07
C ASN A 20 11.32 0.98 2.26
N TYR A 21 12.42 1.64 2.58
CA TYR A 21 12.37 2.63 3.64
C TYR A 21 11.46 3.80 3.22
N LEU A 22 10.49 4.12 4.06
CA LEU A 22 9.60 5.25 3.85
C LEU A 22 9.63 6.14 5.09
N SER A 23 9.67 7.45 4.87
CA SER A 23 9.49 8.40 5.96
C SER A 23 8.08 8.24 6.54
N GLN A 24 7.90 8.74 7.75
CA GLN A 24 6.59 8.66 8.41
C GLN A 24 5.50 9.32 7.57
N ASP A 25 5.81 10.46 6.96
CA ASP A 25 4.85 11.15 6.12
C ASP A 25 4.43 10.32 4.91
N LYS A 26 5.39 9.67 4.26
CA LYS A 26 5.09 8.82 3.10
C LYS A 26 4.28 7.61 3.50
N ARG A 27 4.59 7.00 4.65
CA ARG A 27 3.80 5.87 5.16
C ARG A 27 2.35 6.29 5.37
N ARG A 28 2.12 7.46 5.93
CA ARG A 28 0.76 7.97 6.13
C ARG A 28 0.06 8.21 4.81
N GLU A 29 0.74 8.79 3.83
CA GLU A 29 0.16 9.02 2.52
C GLU A 29 -0.27 7.71 1.86
N VAL A 30 0.57 6.69 1.93
CA VAL A 30 0.24 5.38 1.36
C VAL A 30 -0.97 4.78 2.07
N LEU A 31 -1.00 4.83 3.39
CA LEU A 31 -2.12 4.30 4.16
C LEU A 31 -3.42 5.03 3.84
N PHE A 32 -3.36 6.35 3.74
CA PHE A 32 -4.52 7.15 3.40
C PHE A 32 -5.03 6.80 2.00
N ALA A 33 -4.12 6.73 1.05
CA ALA A 33 -4.48 6.38 -0.32
C ALA A 33 -5.07 4.97 -0.40
N ALA A 34 -4.52 4.03 0.37
CA ALA A 34 -5.05 2.66 0.39
C ALA A 34 -6.49 2.63 0.87
N GLY A 35 -6.85 3.51 1.81
CA GLY A 35 -8.23 3.60 2.29
C GLY A 35 -9.21 4.06 1.23
N GLU A 36 -8.72 4.72 0.19
CA GLU A 36 -9.55 5.19 -0.93
C GLU A 36 -9.60 4.20 -2.08
N CYS A 37 -8.76 3.17 -2.05
CA CYS A 37 -8.70 2.18 -3.10
C CYS A 37 -9.71 1.06 -2.86
N LYS A 38 -10.13 0.40 -3.93
CA LYS A 38 -11.07 -0.71 -3.85
C LYS A 38 -10.39 -2.06 -4.07
N THR A 39 -9.26 -2.07 -4.75
CA THR A 39 -8.53 -3.30 -5.05
C THR A 39 -7.07 -3.16 -4.66
N TRP A 40 -6.42 -4.30 -4.47
CA TRP A 40 -4.99 -4.30 -4.15
C TRP A 40 -4.16 -3.71 -5.29
N ALA A 41 -4.56 -3.97 -6.54
CA ALA A 41 -3.86 -3.40 -7.69
C ALA A 41 -3.83 -1.87 -7.64
N GLU A 42 -4.94 -1.25 -7.23
CA GLU A 42 -4.99 0.21 -7.08
C GLU A 42 -4.03 0.69 -5.99
N VAL A 43 -3.93 -0.06 -4.90
CA VAL A 43 -3.00 0.28 -3.82
C VAL A 43 -1.57 0.28 -4.33
N LEU A 44 -1.19 -0.71 -5.11
CA LEU A 44 0.16 -0.79 -5.66
C LEU A 44 0.47 0.36 -6.60
N ILE A 45 -0.49 0.75 -7.42
CA ILE A 45 -0.33 1.90 -8.32
C ILE A 45 -0.12 3.17 -7.51
N ARG A 46 -0.95 3.40 -6.49
CA ARG A 46 -0.82 4.59 -5.65
C ARG A 46 0.50 4.60 -4.89
N TYR A 47 0.91 3.43 -4.39
CA TYR A 47 2.20 3.31 -3.71
C TYR A 47 3.34 3.80 -4.61
N GLU A 48 3.35 3.35 -5.86
CA GLU A 48 4.40 3.76 -6.81
C GLU A 48 4.35 5.26 -7.09
N GLN A 49 3.16 5.82 -7.20
CA GLN A 49 3.00 7.25 -7.45
C GLN A 49 3.45 8.09 -6.27
N ILE A 50 3.17 7.64 -5.06
CA ILE A 50 3.50 8.39 -3.85
C ILE A 50 4.98 8.29 -3.51
N THR A 51 5.55 7.08 -3.61
CA THR A 51 6.90 6.82 -3.13
C THR A 51 7.96 6.88 -4.21
N GLY A 52 7.59 6.69 -5.45
CA GLY A 52 8.53 6.58 -6.54
C GLY A 52 9.23 5.24 -6.64
N TYR A 53 8.93 4.31 -5.74
CA TYR A 53 9.49 2.96 -5.77
C TYR A 53 8.57 2.04 -6.54
N ALA A 54 9.15 1.07 -7.26
CA ALA A 54 8.37 0.02 -7.87
C ALA A 54 7.79 -0.88 -6.78
N SER A 55 6.51 -1.20 -6.88
CA SER A 55 5.86 -2.08 -5.91
C SER A 55 6.32 -3.51 -6.07
N GLY A 56 6.57 -3.93 -7.30
CA GLY A 56 6.93 -5.30 -7.58
C GLY A 56 5.82 -6.28 -7.24
N GLU A 57 6.20 -7.53 -7.08
CA GLU A 57 5.27 -8.56 -6.62
C GLU A 57 5.49 -8.79 -5.14
N LEU A 58 4.40 -8.90 -4.43
CA LEU A 58 4.42 -9.19 -3.00
C LEU A 58 3.85 -10.56 -2.71
#